data_b46721c6dcc890b90d24ce3f41704e6b
#
_entry.id   b46721c6dcc890b90d24ce3f41704e6b
#
_cell.length_a   1.000
_cell.length_b   1.000
_cell.length_c   1.000
_cell.angle_alpha   90.00
_cell.angle_beta   90.00
_cell.angle_gamma   90.00
#
_symmetry.space_group_name_H-M   'P 1'
#
loop_
_entity.id
_entity.type
_entity.pdbx_description
1 polymer ?
#
loop_
_entity_poly.entity_id
_entity_poly.type
_entity_poly.pdbx_seq_one_letter_code
_entity_poly.pdbx_strand_id
1 'polypeptide(L)'
;DNQTPELIIKKGNMNSFYDEFTSTVAYFANPDLKWEKTRSVNVGLESSFFRNRLQFEVEYYYKKTTDAFMDKTIADVNGYKSYVVNSGNIINKGFNFTITATPVKLKDFYWIFSGNLSKVYNKVETAPGAETYTLNDFLNGTAVVKGQAVGTFYSYKFLGLNPIDGGPIIDDSEDRFKEVEDKDEYSVYTKVLVPSGRREPDITGSINNTFTYKQWRLSST
;
A
#
# COMPACT_ATOMS: atom_id res chain seq x y z
N ASP A 1 -16.37 -9.95 6.95
CA ASP A 1 -15.26 -10.71 7.55
C ASP A 1 -15.14 -12.06 6.87
N ASN A 2 -14.21 -12.18 5.93
CA ASN A 2 -13.99 -13.40 5.16
C ASN A 2 -12.90 -14.31 5.77
N GLN A 3 -12.52 -14.03 7.01
CA GLN A 3 -11.43 -14.73 7.71
C GLN A 3 -12.02 -15.66 8.74
N THR A 4 -12.55 -16.78 8.27
CA THR A 4 -13.11 -17.80 9.15
C THR A 4 -12.17 -19.00 9.20
N PRO A 5 -12.04 -19.65 10.36
CA PRO A 5 -11.36 -20.93 10.47
C PRO A 5 -12.18 -22.10 9.85
N GLU A 6 -13.34 -21.81 9.29
CA GLU A 6 -14.29 -22.79 8.79
C GLU A 6 -14.35 -22.81 7.26
N LEU A 7 -14.60 -23.99 6.71
CA LEU A 7 -14.88 -24.20 5.29
C LEU A 7 -16.25 -23.63 4.94
N ILE A 8 -16.31 -22.69 4.01
CA ILE A 8 -17.58 -22.14 3.52
C ILE A 8 -17.82 -22.61 2.09
N ILE A 9 -18.93 -23.26 1.88
CA ILE A 9 -19.40 -23.71 0.56
C ILE A 9 -20.56 -22.83 0.11
N LYS A 10 -20.45 -22.25 -1.09
CA LYS A 10 -21.54 -21.52 -1.73
C LYS A 10 -22.25 -22.39 -2.76
N LYS A 11 -23.57 -22.32 -2.76
CA LYS A 11 -24.38 -22.89 -3.83
C LYS A 11 -24.12 -22.10 -5.11
N GLY A 12 -23.72 -22.79 -6.15
CA GLY A 12 -23.52 -22.22 -7.49
C GLY A 12 -24.78 -22.28 -8.35
N ASN A 13 -24.61 -22.05 -9.63
CA ASN A 13 -25.69 -22.09 -10.59
C ASN A 13 -26.15 -23.53 -10.86
N MET A 14 -27.39 -23.65 -11.32
CA MET A 14 -27.94 -24.91 -11.78
C MET A 14 -27.22 -25.36 -13.07
N ASN A 15 -26.71 -26.56 -13.07
CA ASN A 15 -26.14 -27.17 -14.26
C ASN A 15 -27.29 -27.77 -15.10
N SER A 16 -27.54 -27.18 -16.27
CA SER A 16 -28.63 -27.59 -17.14
C SER A 16 -28.47 -29.00 -17.74
N PHE A 17 -27.29 -29.59 -17.65
CA PHE A 17 -27.03 -30.92 -18.16
C PHE A 17 -27.40 -32.02 -17.16
N TYR A 18 -27.15 -31.75 -15.86
CA TYR A 18 -27.42 -32.72 -14.79
C TYR A 18 -28.69 -32.39 -13.97
N ASP A 19 -29.31 -31.25 -14.25
CA ASP A 19 -30.47 -30.71 -13.48
C ASP A 19 -30.17 -30.56 -11.96
N GLU A 20 -28.90 -30.32 -11.64
CA GLU A 20 -28.39 -30.20 -10.28
C GLU A 20 -27.67 -28.87 -10.06
N PHE A 21 -27.64 -28.41 -8.82
CA PHE A 21 -26.88 -27.22 -8.45
C PHE A 21 -25.40 -27.54 -8.26
N THR A 22 -24.56 -26.77 -8.89
CA THR A 22 -23.12 -26.79 -8.58
C THR A 22 -22.87 -26.23 -7.19
N SER A 23 -21.81 -26.66 -6.54
CA SER A 23 -21.33 -26.04 -5.31
C SER A 23 -19.87 -25.64 -5.49
N THR A 24 -19.50 -24.48 -4.95
CA THR A 24 -18.13 -23.99 -4.98
C THR A 24 -17.65 -23.71 -3.55
N VAL A 25 -16.41 -24.07 -3.27
CA VAL A 25 -15.76 -23.66 -2.02
C VAL A 25 -15.52 -22.16 -2.10
N ALA A 26 -16.10 -21.43 -1.16
CA ALA A 26 -15.90 -19.99 -1.08
C ALA A 26 -14.66 -19.63 -0.27
N TYR A 27 -14.42 -20.35 0.82
CA TYR A 27 -13.29 -20.15 1.70
C TYR A 27 -12.78 -21.49 2.21
N PHE A 28 -11.46 -21.65 2.25
CA PHE A 28 -10.81 -22.81 2.82
C PHE A 28 -10.63 -22.63 4.33
N ALA A 29 -10.88 -23.68 5.09
CA ALA A 29 -10.66 -23.64 6.52
C ALA A 29 -9.15 -23.53 6.83
N ASN A 30 -8.80 -22.61 7.73
CA ASN A 30 -7.49 -22.55 8.33
C ASN A 30 -7.62 -22.44 9.86
N PRO A 31 -7.60 -23.57 10.58
CA PRO A 31 -7.74 -23.61 12.04
C PRO A 31 -6.56 -22.97 12.78
N ASP A 32 -5.44 -22.76 12.10
CA ASP A 32 -4.23 -22.16 12.68
C ASP A 32 -4.23 -20.63 12.63
N LEU A 33 -5.31 -20.01 12.12
CA LEU A 33 -5.42 -18.56 12.08
C LEU A 33 -5.38 -17.96 13.48
N LYS A 34 -4.53 -16.95 13.63
CA LYS A 34 -4.34 -16.17 14.85
C LYS A 34 -4.61 -14.70 14.58
N TRP A 35 -4.89 -13.96 15.62
CA TRP A 35 -5.02 -12.51 15.49
C TRP A 35 -3.67 -11.85 15.13
N GLU A 36 -3.73 -10.89 14.25
CA GLU A 36 -2.60 -10.01 13.96
C GLU A 36 -2.18 -9.26 15.22
N LYS A 37 -0.89 -9.05 15.39
CA LYS A 37 -0.34 -8.29 16.52
C LYS A 37 0.35 -7.05 16.00
N THR A 38 -0.10 -5.90 16.47
CA THR A 38 0.55 -4.62 16.14
C THR A 38 1.17 -4.02 17.40
N ARG A 39 2.48 -3.76 17.33
CA ARG A 39 3.20 -2.94 18.31
C ARG A 39 3.39 -1.55 17.71
N SER A 40 3.04 -0.52 18.48
CA SER A 40 3.23 0.86 18.06
C SER A 40 3.98 1.66 19.11
N VAL A 41 4.85 2.54 18.63
CA VAL A 41 5.53 3.55 19.43
C VAL A 41 5.29 4.88 18.75
N ASN A 42 4.77 5.85 19.50
CA ASN A 42 4.54 7.21 19.03
C ASN A 42 5.31 8.15 19.96
N VAL A 43 6.02 9.10 19.36
CA VAL A 43 6.71 10.16 20.08
C VAL A 43 6.32 11.47 19.45
N GLY A 44 5.77 12.38 20.23
CA GLY A 44 5.30 13.68 19.78
C GLY A 44 5.92 14.82 20.57
N LEU A 45 6.12 15.94 19.90
CA LEU A 45 6.52 17.21 20.46
C LEU A 45 5.55 18.27 20.00
N GLU A 46 4.88 18.92 20.95
CA GLU A 46 4.06 20.09 20.71
C GLU A 46 4.69 21.30 21.36
N SER A 47 4.75 22.40 20.65
CA SER A 47 5.32 23.64 21.18
C SER A 47 4.58 24.86 20.67
N SER A 48 4.52 25.87 21.52
CA SER A 48 3.84 27.13 21.24
C SER A 48 4.73 28.32 21.61
N PHE A 49 4.81 29.28 20.70
CA PHE A 49 5.66 30.46 20.84
C PHE A 49 4.87 31.77 20.60
N PHE A 50 5.43 32.88 21.05
CA PHE A 50 4.90 34.23 20.83
C PHE A 50 3.44 34.39 21.30
N ARG A 51 3.10 33.92 22.49
CA ARG A 51 1.73 33.94 23.04
C ARG A 51 0.74 33.22 22.11
N ASN A 52 1.09 31.99 21.71
CA ASN A 52 0.31 31.10 20.82
C ASN A 52 0.14 31.64 19.38
N ARG A 53 1.02 32.54 18.94
CA ARG A 53 1.01 32.99 17.54
C ARG A 53 1.67 32.01 16.58
N LEU A 54 2.55 31.17 17.09
CA LEU A 54 3.20 30.09 16.35
C LEU A 54 3.08 28.82 17.16
N GLN A 55 2.45 27.83 16.61
CA GLN A 55 2.30 26.49 17.18
C GLN A 55 2.83 25.50 16.17
N PHE A 56 3.56 24.51 16.63
CA PHE A 56 3.93 23.38 15.80
C PHE A 56 3.84 22.08 16.60
N GLU A 57 3.52 21.03 15.88
CA GLU A 57 3.45 19.68 16.37
C GLU A 57 4.26 18.78 15.42
N VAL A 58 5.11 17.95 16.00
CA VAL A 58 5.88 16.94 15.27
C VAL A 58 5.62 15.61 15.95
N GLU A 59 5.15 14.64 15.20
CA GLU A 59 4.93 13.29 15.68
C GLU A 59 5.75 12.33 14.82
N TYR A 60 6.51 11.45 15.47
CA TYR A 60 7.11 10.28 14.84
C TYR A 60 6.38 9.03 15.31
N TYR A 61 6.02 8.16 14.41
CA TYR A 61 5.42 6.87 14.72
C TYR A 61 6.19 5.71 14.09
N TYR A 62 6.19 4.59 14.82
CA TYR A 62 6.67 3.30 14.35
C TYR A 62 5.63 2.24 14.71
N LYS A 63 5.15 1.49 13.71
CA LYS A 63 4.21 0.38 13.88
C LYS A 63 4.78 -0.86 13.21
N LYS A 64 4.85 -1.96 13.97
CA LYS A 64 5.20 -3.26 13.43
C LYS A 64 4.03 -4.21 13.63
N THR A 65 3.45 -4.68 12.53
CA THR A 65 2.43 -5.72 12.52
C THR A 65 3.10 -7.05 12.22
N THR A 66 2.88 -8.02 13.09
CA THR A 66 3.34 -9.41 12.94
C THR A 66 2.14 -10.31 12.79
N ASP A 67 2.34 -11.47 12.19
CA ASP A 67 1.28 -12.44 11.90
C ASP A 67 0.16 -11.83 11.04
N ALA A 68 0.48 -10.84 10.16
CA ALA A 68 -0.49 -10.21 9.28
C ALA A 68 -1.12 -11.26 8.35
N PHE A 69 -2.41 -11.10 8.12
CA PHE A 69 -3.14 -11.95 7.20
C PHE A 69 -2.67 -11.70 5.78
N MET A 70 -2.28 -12.76 5.11
CA MET A 70 -1.89 -12.73 3.70
C MET A 70 -2.46 -13.93 2.98
N ASP A 71 -2.82 -13.75 1.71
CA ASP A 71 -3.20 -14.83 0.84
C ASP A 71 -1.95 -15.64 0.46
N LYS A 72 -2.01 -16.94 0.74
CA LYS A 72 -1.03 -17.91 0.26
C LYS A 72 -1.66 -18.69 -0.88
N THR A 73 -1.05 -18.60 -2.04
CA THR A 73 -1.50 -19.39 -3.20
C THR A 73 -1.11 -20.84 -3.04
N ILE A 74 -1.95 -21.71 -3.54
CA ILE A 74 -1.78 -23.14 -3.54
C ILE A 74 -2.02 -23.68 -4.95
N ALA A 75 -1.47 -24.85 -5.24
CA ALA A 75 -1.65 -25.48 -6.54
C ALA A 75 -3.13 -25.75 -6.83
N ASP A 76 -3.55 -25.48 -8.07
CA ASP A 76 -4.94 -25.63 -8.55
C ASP A 76 -5.50 -27.06 -8.37
N VAL A 77 -4.64 -28.07 -8.28
CA VAL A 77 -5.03 -29.46 -7.98
C VAL A 77 -5.79 -29.60 -6.66
N ASN A 78 -5.63 -28.66 -5.73
CA ASN A 78 -6.38 -28.62 -4.48
C ASN A 78 -7.81 -28.07 -4.64
N GLY A 79 -8.22 -27.70 -5.85
CA GLY A 79 -9.54 -27.14 -6.16
C GLY A 79 -9.75 -25.71 -5.68
N TYR A 80 -8.68 -25.04 -5.22
CA TYR A 80 -8.71 -23.70 -4.70
C TYR A 80 -7.39 -22.96 -4.99
N LYS A 81 -7.45 -21.65 -5.23
CA LYS A 81 -6.26 -20.89 -5.64
C LYS A 81 -5.45 -20.32 -4.50
N SER A 82 -6.09 -19.97 -3.40
CA SER A 82 -5.41 -19.37 -2.26
C SER A 82 -6.18 -19.57 -0.96
N TYR A 83 -5.50 -19.46 0.15
CA TYR A 83 -6.10 -19.41 1.49
C TYR A 83 -5.34 -18.44 2.38
N VAL A 84 -6.02 -17.91 3.39
CA VAL A 84 -5.44 -16.91 4.29
C VAL A 84 -4.53 -17.57 5.33
N VAL A 85 -3.35 -16.99 5.53
CA VAL A 85 -2.35 -17.44 6.53
C VAL A 85 -1.80 -16.24 7.30
N ASN A 86 -1.31 -16.50 8.52
CA ASN A 86 -0.58 -15.54 9.32
C ASN A 86 0.92 -15.61 9.01
N SER A 87 1.37 -14.96 7.95
CA SER A 87 2.77 -15.08 7.55
C SER A 87 3.44 -13.74 7.22
N GLY A 88 2.69 -12.65 7.29
CA GLY A 88 3.18 -11.32 6.98
C GLY A 88 3.74 -10.58 8.17
N ASN A 89 4.90 -9.94 7.98
CA ASN A 89 5.37 -8.89 8.88
C ASN A 89 5.51 -7.61 8.10
N ILE A 90 4.86 -6.55 8.60
CA ILE A 90 4.82 -5.25 7.93
C ILE A 90 5.27 -4.18 8.89
N ILE A 91 6.17 -3.31 8.43
CA ILE A 91 6.58 -2.11 9.16
C ILE A 91 5.97 -0.89 8.49
N ASN A 92 5.35 -0.05 9.31
CA ASN A 92 4.91 1.28 8.96
C ASN A 92 5.57 2.26 9.91
N LYS A 93 6.28 3.25 9.39
CA LYS A 93 6.88 4.32 10.17
C LYS A 93 6.76 5.63 9.40
N GLY A 94 6.76 6.72 10.11
CA GLY A 94 6.64 8.01 9.47
C GLY A 94 6.67 9.15 10.45
N PHE A 95 6.48 10.34 9.91
CA PHE A 95 6.32 11.53 10.73
C PHE A 95 5.17 12.38 10.21
N ASN A 96 4.52 13.05 11.14
CA ASN A 96 3.52 14.08 10.90
C ASN A 96 4.07 15.40 11.42
N PHE A 97 3.92 16.43 10.64
CA PHE A 97 4.26 17.79 11.02
C PHE A 97 3.04 18.68 10.81
N THR A 98 2.66 19.41 11.84
CA THR A 98 1.57 20.39 11.77
C THR A 98 2.11 21.73 12.24
N ILE A 99 1.79 22.79 11.52
CA ILE A 99 2.11 24.15 11.88
C ILE A 99 0.87 25.02 11.81
N THR A 100 0.67 25.87 12.81
CA THR A 100 -0.34 26.92 12.82
C THR A 100 0.33 28.21 13.22
N ALA A 101 0.18 29.22 12.42
CA ALA A 101 0.75 30.53 12.66
C ALA A 101 -0.32 31.63 12.50
N THR A 102 -0.21 32.66 13.32
CA THR A 102 -0.96 33.93 13.15
C THR A 102 0.06 35.05 12.88
N PRO A 103 0.56 35.14 11.64
CA PRO A 103 1.62 36.10 11.30
C PRO A 103 1.17 37.52 11.53
N VAL A 104 -0.09 37.84 11.19
CA VAL A 104 -0.67 39.15 11.36
C VAL A 104 -1.91 39.10 12.23
N LYS A 105 -1.90 39.87 13.29
CA LYS A 105 -3.03 40.07 14.21
C LYS A 105 -3.16 41.56 14.54
N LEU A 106 -4.01 42.25 13.79
CA LEU A 106 -4.36 43.67 13.98
C LEU A 106 -5.80 43.78 14.49
N LYS A 107 -6.26 44.99 14.81
CA LYS A 107 -7.62 45.23 15.32
C LYS A 107 -8.70 44.72 14.37
N ASP A 108 -8.54 45.00 13.07
CA ASP A 108 -9.53 44.68 12.04
C ASP A 108 -9.06 43.64 11.02
N PHE A 109 -7.81 43.13 11.14
CA PHE A 109 -7.23 42.19 10.19
C PHE A 109 -6.52 41.01 10.90
N TYR A 110 -6.88 39.82 10.48
CA TYR A 110 -6.29 38.59 10.94
C TYR A 110 -5.83 37.74 9.75
N TRP A 111 -4.62 37.25 9.83
CA TRP A 111 -4.15 36.21 8.93
C TRP A 111 -3.75 34.98 9.77
N ILE A 112 -4.39 33.85 9.49
CA ILE A 112 -4.05 32.55 10.04
C ILE A 112 -3.54 31.68 8.91
N PHE A 113 -2.35 31.14 9.12
CA PHE A 113 -1.73 30.14 8.25
C PHE A 113 -1.73 28.82 8.99
N SER A 114 -2.16 27.72 8.34
CA SER A 114 -1.97 26.36 8.86
C SER A 114 -1.51 25.44 7.74
N GLY A 115 -0.65 24.52 8.10
CA GLY A 115 -0.13 23.51 7.18
C GLY A 115 0.10 22.20 7.90
N ASN A 116 -0.05 21.13 7.16
CA ASN A 116 0.35 19.80 7.61
C ASN A 116 1.18 19.12 6.54
N LEU A 117 2.09 18.25 6.97
CA LEU A 117 2.92 17.41 6.14
C LEU A 117 3.03 16.05 6.81
N SER A 118 2.74 15.00 6.06
CA SER A 118 2.89 13.62 6.51
C SER A 118 3.77 12.85 5.53
N LYS A 119 4.72 12.10 6.07
CA LYS A 119 5.55 11.18 5.28
C LYS A 119 5.44 9.78 5.85
N VAL A 120 5.16 8.81 4.98
CA VAL A 120 4.95 7.41 5.34
C VAL A 120 5.99 6.53 4.68
N TYR A 121 6.58 5.62 5.45
CA TYR A 121 7.42 4.55 4.98
C TYR A 121 6.77 3.23 5.34
N ASN A 122 6.40 2.47 4.34
CA ASN A 122 5.87 1.12 4.48
C ASN A 122 6.87 0.12 3.94
N LYS A 123 7.05 -1.02 4.62
CA LYS A 123 7.93 -2.09 4.17
C LYS A 123 7.40 -3.45 4.63
N VAL A 124 7.34 -4.38 3.70
CA VAL A 124 7.10 -5.79 3.97
C VAL A 124 8.42 -6.45 4.40
N GLU A 125 8.49 -6.97 5.63
CA GLU A 125 9.65 -7.72 6.12
C GLU A 125 9.59 -9.19 5.73
N THR A 126 8.39 -9.78 5.86
CA THR A 126 8.13 -11.16 5.46
C THR A 126 6.79 -11.23 4.73
N ALA A 127 6.74 -12.05 3.72
CA ALA A 127 5.53 -12.43 3.01
C ALA A 127 5.53 -13.95 2.83
N PRO A 128 4.37 -14.61 2.67
CA PRO A 128 4.33 -16.00 2.22
C PRO A 128 5.05 -16.08 0.89
N GLY A 129 5.68 -17.24 0.62
CA GLY A 129 6.24 -17.51 -0.69
C GLY A 129 5.14 -17.33 -1.73
N ALA A 130 5.29 -16.35 -2.58
CA ALA A 130 4.25 -15.97 -3.51
C ALA A 130 4.61 -16.50 -4.92
N GLU A 131 4.83 -17.80 -5.00
CA GLU A 131 5.26 -18.49 -6.22
C GLU A 131 4.22 -18.45 -7.36
N THR A 132 3.10 -17.78 -7.12
CA THR A 132 1.95 -17.81 -8.03
C THR A 132 1.32 -16.45 -8.31
N TYR A 133 1.97 -15.33 -7.98
CA TYR A 133 1.54 -14.03 -8.48
C TYR A 133 1.69 -13.97 -10.00
N THR A 134 0.63 -13.54 -10.65
CA THR A 134 0.60 -13.32 -12.10
C THR A 134 1.24 -11.97 -12.45
N LEU A 135 1.57 -11.77 -13.72
CA LEU A 135 2.02 -10.47 -14.22
C LEU A 135 1.04 -9.33 -13.82
N ASN A 136 -0.26 -9.60 -13.90
CA ASN A 136 -1.28 -8.62 -13.52
C ASN A 136 -1.22 -8.23 -12.04
N ASP A 137 -0.85 -9.14 -11.16
CA ASP A 137 -0.70 -8.83 -9.73
C ASP A 137 0.45 -7.84 -9.50
N PHE A 138 1.54 -7.98 -10.23
CA PHE A 138 2.65 -7.03 -10.19
C PHE A 138 2.27 -5.68 -10.79
N LEU A 139 1.64 -5.66 -11.96
CA LEU A 139 1.23 -4.42 -12.64
C LEU A 139 0.16 -3.66 -11.84
N ASN A 140 -0.74 -4.36 -11.17
CA ASN A 140 -1.82 -3.77 -10.38
C ASN A 140 -1.44 -3.46 -8.93
N GLY A 141 -0.22 -3.82 -8.50
CA GLY A 141 0.27 -3.59 -7.14
C GLY A 141 -0.46 -4.43 -6.08
N THR A 142 -0.97 -5.60 -6.46
CA THR A 142 -1.55 -6.60 -5.54
C THR A 142 -0.52 -7.61 -5.06
N ALA A 143 0.59 -7.78 -5.81
CA ALA A 143 1.69 -8.62 -5.41
C ALA A 143 2.41 -8.05 -4.17
N VAL A 144 2.54 -8.87 -3.12
CA VAL A 144 3.24 -8.51 -1.88
C VAL A 144 4.65 -9.07 -1.91
N VAL A 145 5.63 -8.20 -2.15
CA VAL A 145 7.03 -8.59 -2.31
C VAL A 145 7.84 -8.18 -1.10
N LYS A 146 8.60 -9.11 -0.54
CA LYS A 146 9.52 -8.85 0.57
C LYS A 146 10.49 -7.71 0.23
N GLY A 147 10.64 -6.79 1.15
CA GLY A 147 11.53 -5.64 0.99
C GLY A 147 10.89 -4.41 0.36
N GLN A 148 9.74 -4.56 -0.29
CA GLN A 148 8.98 -3.49 -0.93
C GLN A 148 7.81 -3.01 -0.04
N ALA A 149 7.18 -1.92 -0.43
CA ALA A 149 5.95 -1.45 0.20
C ALA A 149 4.74 -2.28 -0.29
N VAL A 150 3.72 -2.39 0.54
CA VAL A 150 2.42 -2.92 0.11
C VAL A 150 1.84 -1.99 -0.96
N GLY A 151 1.26 -2.55 -2.02
CA GLY A 151 0.69 -1.78 -3.11
C GLY A 151 1.73 -1.17 -4.06
N THR A 152 2.94 -1.73 -4.10
CA THR A 152 3.97 -1.36 -5.08
C THR A 152 3.56 -1.84 -6.47
N PHE A 153 3.56 -0.92 -7.44
CA PHE A 153 3.40 -1.22 -8.85
C PHE A 153 4.75 -1.57 -9.46
N TYR A 154 4.74 -2.50 -10.39
CA TYR A 154 5.91 -2.92 -11.12
C TYR A 154 5.69 -2.70 -12.61
N SER A 155 6.76 -2.42 -13.32
CA SER A 155 6.74 -2.31 -14.78
C SER A 155 8.08 -2.76 -15.35
N TYR A 156 8.11 -3.00 -16.65
CA TYR A 156 9.37 -3.05 -17.36
C TYR A 156 10.03 -1.67 -17.33
N LYS A 157 11.35 -1.64 -17.18
CA LYS A 157 12.10 -0.38 -17.17
C LYS A 157 12.14 0.20 -18.59
N PHE A 158 11.38 1.26 -18.80
CA PHE A 158 11.25 1.94 -20.08
C PHE A 158 12.43 2.91 -20.31
N LEU A 159 13.10 2.80 -21.45
CA LEU A 159 14.22 3.66 -21.83
C LEU A 159 13.85 4.73 -22.86
N GLY A 160 12.73 4.59 -23.55
CA GLY A 160 12.31 5.51 -24.58
C GLY A 160 11.60 4.81 -25.73
N LEU A 161 11.40 5.56 -26.82
CA LEU A 161 10.85 5.02 -28.07
C LEU A 161 11.96 4.84 -29.09
N ASN A 162 11.86 3.77 -29.85
CA ASN A 162 12.73 3.52 -31.00
C ASN A 162 12.47 4.60 -32.06
N PRO A 163 13.49 5.37 -32.50
CA PRO A 163 13.31 6.44 -33.46
C PRO A 163 12.91 5.95 -34.87
N ILE A 164 13.05 4.66 -35.16
CA ILE A 164 12.76 4.08 -36.47
C ILE A 164 11.30 3.66 -36.62
N ASP A 165 10.78 2.95 -35.58
CA ASP A 165 9.45 2.33 -35.65
C ASP A 165 8.49 2.82 -34.54
N GLY A 166 8.96 3.63 -33.62
CA GLY A 166 8.17 4.14 -32.49
C GLY A 166 7.88 3.08 -31.41
N GLY A 167 8.46 1.89 -31.50
CA GLY A 167 8.29 0.82 -30.52
C GLY A 167 8.93 1.17 -29.15
N PRO A 168 8.43 0.61 -28.03
CA PRO A 168 9.02 0.84 -26.73
C PRO A 168 10.37 0.12 -26.59
N ILE A 169 11.39 0.84 -26.13
CA ILE A 169 12.69 0.27 -25.75
C ILE A 169 12.65 -0.05 -24.27
N ILE A 170 12.86 -1.32 -23.93
CA ILE A 170 12.89 -1.83 -22.57
C ILE A 170 14.34 -2.14 -22.18
N ASP A 171 14.73 -1.78 -20.96
CA ASP A 171 16.07 -2.02 -20.44
C ASP A 171 16.30 -3.50 -20.14
N ASP A 172 17.16 -4.13 -20.92
CA ASP A 172 17.70 -5.47 -20.70
C ASP A 172 19.24 -5.45 -20.56
N SER A 173 19.80 -4.33 -20.11
CA SER A 173 21.25 -4.12 -20.01
C SER A 173 21.96 -5.14 -19.11
N GLU A 174 21.23 -5.83 -18.25
CA GLU A 174 21.75 -6.86 -17.34
C GLU A 174 21.41 -8.29 -17.81
N ASP A 175 20.97 -8.45 -19.07
CA ASP A 175 20.55 -9.75 -19.65
C ASP A 175 19.52 -10.51 -18.76
N ARG A 176 18.71 -9.76 -18.02
CA ARG A 176 17.78 -10.33 -17.02
C ARG A 176 16.74 -11.25 -17.62
N PHE A 177 16.35 -11.01 -18.88
CA PHE A 177 15.45 -11.89 -19.59
C PHE A 177 16.06 -13.26 -19.87
N LYS A 178 17.35 -13.33 -20.18
CA LYS A 178 18.07 -14.59 -20.42
C LYS A 178 18.25 -15.42 -19.15
N GLU A 179 18.40 -14.75 -18.00
CA GLU A 179 18.56 -15.45 -16.71
C GLU A 179 17.31 -16.17 -16.24
N VAL A 180 16.15 -15.93 -16.85
CA VAL A 180 14.85 -16.40 -16.40
C VAL A 180 14.13 -17.32 -17.41
N GLU A 181 14.77 -17.66 -18.52
CA GLU A 181 14.18 -18.40 -19.64
C GLU A 181 13.56 -19.76 -19.23
N ASP A 182 14.10 -20.40 -18.17
CA ASP A 182 13.63 -21.70 -17.65
C ASP A 182 13.10 -21.64 -16.21
N LYS A 183 12.74 -20.44 -15.68
CA LYS A 183 12.31 -20.29 -14.30
C LYS A 183 10.81 -20.11 -14.18
N ASP A 184 10.32 -20.29 -12.95
CA ASP A 184 8.92 -20.01 -12.62
C ASP A 184 8.55 -18.53 -12.86
N GLU A 185 7.30 -18.26 -13.18
CA GLU A 185 6.82 -16.92 -13.52
C GLU A 185 7.12 -15.87 -12.44
N TYR A 186 7.03 -16.25 -11.16
CA TYR A 186 7.32 -15.34 -10.06
C TYR A 186 8.79 -14.90 -10.04
N SER A 187 9.73 -15.84 -10.23
CA SER A 187 11.15 -15.54 -10.34
C SER A 187 11.45 -14.64 -11.53
N VAL A 188 10.75 -14.85 -12.67
CA VAL A 188 10.83 -13.98 -13.85
C VAL A 188 10.40 -12.56 -13.48
N TYR A 189 9.20 -12.39 -12.93
CA TYR A 189 8.67 -11.06 -12.64
C TYR A 189 9.49 -10.31 -11.59
N THR A 190 9.97 -10.97 -10.56
CA THR A 190 10.81 -10.31 -9.54
C THR A 190 12.19 -9.90 -10.02
N LYS A 191 12.71 -10.54 -11.08
CA LYS A 191 14.01 -10.19 -11.67
C LYS A 191 13.92 -9.16 -12.78
N VAL A 192 12.90 -9.28 -13.61
CA VAL A 192 12.75 -8.46 -14.83
C VAL A 192 12.01 -7.17 -14.55
N LEU A 193 10.93 -7.22 -13.75
CA LEU A 193 10.16 -6.05 -13.42
C LEU A 193 10.88 -5.20 -12.36
N VAL A 194 10.75 -3.89 -12.49
CA VAL A 194 11.28 -2.93 -11.51
C VAL A 194 10.13 -2.22 -10.79
N PRO A 195 10.29 -1.89 -9.50
CA PRO A 195 9.32 -1.06 -8.79
C PRO A 195 9.20 0.30 -9.48
N SER A 196 8.01 0.66 -9.92
CA SER A 196 7.75 1.89 -10.70
C SER A 196 6.89 2.92 -9.97
N GLY A 197 6.42 2.59 -8.79
CA GLY A 197 5.59 3.45 -7.97
C GLY A 197 4.80 2.66 -6.96
N ARG A 198 3.95 3.34 -6.20
CA ARG A 198 3.05 2.69 -5.25
C ARG A 198 1.70 3.38 -5.20
N ARG A 199 0.69 2.64 -4.75
CA ARG A 199 -0.70 3.12 -4.68
C ARG A 199 -0.85 4.30 -3.73
N GLU A 200 -0.15 4.27 -2.61
CA GLU A 200 -0.21 5.32 -1.61
C GLU A 200 0.93 6.32 -1.78
N PRO A 201 0.66 7.62 -1.70
CA PRO A 201 1.69 8.64 -1.82
C PRO A 201 2.67 8.58 -0.65
N ASP A 202 3.94 8.85 -0.93
CA ASP A 202 5.01 8.92 0.08
C ASP A 202 4.85 10.12 1.00
N ILE A 203 4.35 11.22 0.45
CA ILE A 203 4.19 12.50 1.12
C ILE A 203 2.80 13.02 0.80
N THR A 204 2.10 13.42 1.85
CA THR A 204 0.83 14.14 1.77
C THR A 204 0.91 15.40 2.59
N GLY A 205 0.21 16.43 2.18
CA GLY A 205 0.17 17.66 2.94
C GLY A 205 -0.90 18.62 2.44
N SER A 206 -1.20 19.60 3.26
CA SER A 206 -2.08 20.69 2.91
C SER A 206 -1.58 22.01 3.46
N ILE A 207 -1.94 23.07 2.80
CA ILE A 207 -1.69 24.45 3.26
C ILE A 207 -3.03 25.17 3.24
N ASN A 208 -3.37 25.80 4.34
CA ASN A 208 -4.59 26.56 4.49
C ASN A 208 -4.26 27.99 4.93
N ASN A 209 -4.85 28.96 4.25
CA ASN A 209 -4.76 30.38 4.58
C ASN A 209 -6.16 30.91 4.89
N THR A 210 -6.29 31.61 5.99
CA THR A 210 -7.53 32.32 6.34
C THR A 210 -7.21 33.77 6.63
N PHE A 211 -7.81 34.64 5.84
CA PHE A 211 -7.73 36.07 6.00
C PHE A 211 -9.08 36.58 6.49
N THR A 212 -9.08 37.35 7.56
CA THR A 212 -10.28 37.98 8.10
C THR A 212 -10.06 39.48 8.15
N TYR A 213 -10.93 40.25 7.51
CA TYR A 213 -10.94 41.70 7.57
C TYR A 213 -12.33 42.19 7.97
N LYS A 214 -12.44 42.73 9.14
CA LYS A 214 -13.73 43.14 9.76
C LYS A 214 -14.73 41.97 9.74
N GLN A 215 -15.78 42.07 8.92
CA GLN A 215 -16.83 41.04 8.78
C GLN A 215 -16.59 40.07 7.63
N TRP A 216 -15.54 40.28 6.82
CA TRP A 216 -15.21 39.46 5.67
C TRP A 216 -14.19 38.41 6.04
N ARG A 217 -14.44 37.19 5.59
CA ARG A 217 -13.51 36.05 5.76
C ARG A 217 -13.27 35.37 4.42
N LEU A 218 -11.99 35.23 4.05
CA LEU A 218 -11.53 34.49 2.89
C LEU A 218 -10.68 33.33 3.36
N SER A 219 -10.99 32.12 2.91
CA SER A 219 -10.18 30.90 3.18
C SER A 219 -9.78 30.27 1.86
N SER A 220 -8.54 29.78 1.79
CA SER A 220 -7.98 29.05 0.66
C SER A 220 -7.23 27.84 1.19
N THR A 221 -7.48 26.67 0.61
CA THR A 221 -6.78 25.42 0.87
C THR A 221 -6.06 24.97 -0.37
#